data_d2395534c65e642291a430d07d5df89f
#
_entry.id   d2395534c65e642291a430d07d5df89f
#
_cell.length_a   1.000
_cell.length_b   1.000
_cell.length_c   1.000
_cell.angle_alpha   90.00
_cell.angle_beta   90.00
_cell.angle_gamma   90.00
#
_symmetry.space_group_name_H-M   'P 1'
#
loop_
_entity.id
_entity.type
_entity.pdbx_description
1 polymer ?
#
loop_
_entity_poly.entity_id
_entity_poly.type
_entity_poly.pdbx_seq_one_letter_code
_entity_poly.pdbx_strand_id
1 'polypeptide(L)'
;VDGDRGRAAGGQDGRMVDVVNRESEPIRVLVAKVGLDGHDRGVKVVARALRDAGMEVIYTGLHRTPEEVVATAIQEDVDVIGISLLSGAHMTLFPQIIELLKRHDAQDRHVLVGGGVIPEEDAAALKKMGVHEILGQDTPPATLVERVRELAIAQRIRA
;
A
#
# COMPACT_ATOMS: atom_id res chain seq x y z
N VAL A 1 2.34 41.65 6.90
CA VAL A 1 3.67 41.69 7.52
C VAL A 1 3.76 40.62 8.61
N ASP A 2 2.76 40.51 9.44
CA ASP A 2 2.74 39.48 10.49
C ASP A 2 2.57 38.08 9.93
N GLY A 3 1.92 37.93 8.80
CA GLY A 3 1.82 36.65 8.13
C GLY A 3 3.13 36.13 7.60
N ASP A 4 4.03 37.03 7.24
CA ASP A 4 5.34 36.66 6.73
C ASP A 4 6.27 36.12 7.84
N ARG A 5 6.18 36.73 9.01
CA ARG A 5 6.93 36.23 10.16
C ARG A 5 6.46 34.83 10.59
N GLY A 6 5.18 34.60 10.52
CA GLY A 6 4.60 33.31 10.80
C GLY A 6 5.09 32.22 9.86
N ARG A 7 5.28 32.55 8.59
CA ARG A 7 5.81 31.60 7.61
C ARG A 7 7.26 31.22 7.89
N ALA A 8 8.09 32.19 8.21
CA ALA A 8 9.50 31.94 8.45
C ALA A 8 9.71 31.06 9.69
N ALA A 9 8.93 31.27 10.73
CA ALA A 9 8.97 30.44 11.92
C ALA A 9 8.30 29.09 11.72
N GLY A 10 7.32 29.01 10.81
CA GLY A 10 6.54 27.82 10.59
C GLY A 10 7.20 26.71 9.77
N GLY A 11 8.37 26.97 9.18
CA GLY A 11 8.99 26.01 8.29
C GLY A 11 9.37 24.68 8.95
N GLN A 12 9.98 24.75 10.13
CA GLN A 12 10.32 23.56 10.90
C GLN A 12 9.13 23.02 11.69
N ASP A 13 8.34 23.92 12.25
CA ASP A 13 7.12 23.55 12.95
C ASP A 13 6.10 22.91 12.01
N GLY A 14 6.07 23.34 10.76
CA GLY A 14 5.22 22.75 9.74
C GLY A 14 5.52 21.27 9.49
N ARG A 15 6.79 20.88 9.51
CA ARG A 15 7.16 19.46 9.36
C ARG A 15 6.67 18.63 10.52
N MET A 16 6.81 19.11 11.75
CA MET A 16 6.33 18.40 12.93
C MET A 16 4.80 18.28 12.93
N VAL A 17 4.12 19.35 12.55
CA VAL A 17 2.65 19.36 12.44
C VAL A 17 2.20 18.40 11.36
N ASP A 18 2.87 18.35 10.21
CA ASP A 18 2.53 17.44 9.12
C ASP A 18 2.73 15.99 9.54
N VAL A 19 3.81 15.65 10.25
CA VAL A 19 4.06 14.30 10.74
C VAL A 19 2.97 13.90 11.74
N VAL A 20 2.65 14.77 12.69
CA VAL A 20 1.60 14.51 13.69
C VAL A 20 0.24 14.34 13.02
N ASN A 21 -0.08 15.19 12.05
CA ASN A 21 -1.35 15.09 11.30
C ASN A 21 -1.42 13.80 10.49
N ARG A 22 -0.32 13.40 9.85
CA ARG A 22 -0.26 12.16 9.10
C ARG A 22 -0.44 10.94 10.00
N GLU A 23 0.14 10.95 11.20
CA GLU A 23 -0.05 9.87 12.15
C GLU A 23 -1.49 9.77 12.63
N SER A 24 -2.21 10.88 12.73
CA SER A 24 -3.60 10.91 13.18
C SER A 24 -4.60 10.64 12.04
N GLU A 25 -4.19 10.78 10.80
CA GLU A 25 -5.06 10.51 9.65
C GLU A 25 -5.30 9.01 9.49
N PRO A 26 -6.48 8.61 8.98
CA PRO A 26 -6.71 7.21 8.66
C PRO A 26 -5.68 6.67 7.69
N ILE A 27 -5.29 5.44 7.89
CA ILE A 27 -4.41 4.75 6.95
C ILE A 27 -5.18 4.54 5.65
N ARG A 28 -4.56 4.91 4.53
CA ARG A 28 -5.15 4.75 3.20
C ARG A 28 -4.53 3.55 2.52
N VAL A 29 -5.36 2.64 2.06
CA VAL A 29 -4.94 1.40 1.43
C VAL A 29 -5.55 1.29 0.05
N LEU A 30 -4.71 1.13 -0.95
CA LEU A 30 -5.15 0.76 -2.27
C LEU A 30 -5.18 -0.76 -2.34
N VAL A 31 -6.34 -1.32 -2.61
CA VAL A 31 -6.50 -2.76 -2.81
C VAL A 31 -6.76 -2.99 -4.29
N ALA A 32 -5.85 -3.70 -4.93
CA ALA A 32 -5.91 -3.92 -6.36
C ALA A 32 -5.81 -5.40 -6.69
N LYS A 33 -6.49 -5.77 -7.74
CA LYS A 33 -6.36 -7.09 -8.35
C LYS A 33 -5.79 -6.88 -9.74
N VAL A 34 -4.62 -7.45 -9.98
CA VAL A 34 -3.89 -7.27 -11.24
C VAL A 34 -3.91 -8.60 -12.00
N GLY A 35 -4.14 -8.52 -13.31
CA GLY A 35 -4.18 -9.69 -14.17
C GLY A 35 -5.58 -10.03 -14.62
N LEU A 36 -5.72 -11.23 -15.20
CA LEU A 36 -6.95 -11.68 -15.85
C LEU A 36 -7.82 -12.60 -14.98
N ASP A 37 -7.47 -12.75 -13.72
CA ASP A 37 -8.21 -13.59 -12.78
C ASP A 37 -9.53 -12.91 -12.41
N GLY A 38 -10.64 -13.60 -12.65
CA GLY A 38 -11.98 -13.09 -12.37
C GLY A 38 -12.44 -13.24 -10.93
N HIS A 39 -11.66 -13.85 -10.06
CA HIS A 39 -12.05 -14.11 -8.67
C HIS A 39 -11.75 -12.91 -7.79
N ASP A 40 -12.79 -12.22 -7.31
CA ASP A 40 -12.66 -11.01 -6.52
C ASP A 40 -13.13 -11.14 -5.06
N ARG A 41 -13.63 -12.31 -4.66
CA ARG A 41 -14.19 -12.51 -3.33
C ARG A 41 -13.20 -12.25 -2.22
N GLY A 42 -11.99 -12.78 -2.35
CA GLY A 42 -10.95 -12.58 -1.35
C GLY A 42 -10.55 -11.13 -1.19
N VAL A 43 -10.46 -10.41 -2.32
CA VAL A 43 -10.16 -8.99 -2.33
C VAL A 43 -11.24 -8.19 -1.61
N LYS A 44 -12.51 -8.52 -1.84
CA LYS A 44 -13.63 -7.83 -1.21
C LYS A 44 -13.67 -8.07 0.30
N VAL A 45 -13.36 -9.28 0.74
CA VAL A 45 -13.28 -9.60 2.18
C VAL A 45 -12.17 -8.78 2.84
N VAL A 46 -10.99 -8.72 2.21
CA VAL A 46 -9.88 -7.92 2.71
C VAL A 46 -10.24 -6.44 2.77
N ALA A 47 -10.81 -5.90 1.70
CA ALA A 47 -11.21 -4.50 1.65
C ALA A 47 -12.19 -4.16 2.77
N ARG A 48 -13.16 -5.04 3.00
CA ARG A 48 -14.15 -4.84 4.07
C ARG A 48 -13.50 -4.88 5.45
N ALA A 49 -12.60 -5.84 5.69
CA ALA A 49 -11.91 -5.94 6.98
C ALA A 49 -11.10 -4.68 7.29
N LEU A 50 -10.42 -4.14 6.29
CA LEU A 50 -9.65 -2.91 6.44
C LEU A 50 -10.56 -1.71 6.72
N ARG A 51 -11.68 -1.60 6.00
CA ARG A 51 -12.66 -0.53 6.25
C ARG A 51 -13.27 -0.61 7.64
N ASP A 52 -13.63 -1.81 8.08
CA ASP A 52 -14.19 -2.03 9.41
C ASP A 52 -13.21 -1.65 10.52
N ALA A 53 -11.91 -1.71 10.21
CA ALA A 53 -10.86 -1.30 11.15
C ALA A 53 -10.57 0.21 11.11
N GLY A 54 -11.32 0.98 10.34
CA GLY A 54 -11.18 2.44 10.27
C GLY A 54 -10.25 2.95 9.19
N MET A 55 -9.78 2.10 8.30
CA MET A 55 -8.91 2.52 7.21
C MET A 55 -9.72 3.00 6.01
N GLU A 56 -9.16 3.91 5.25
CA GLU A 56 -9.73 4.33 3.97
C GLU A 56 -9.23 3.37 2.89
N VAL A 57 -10.14 2.69 2.23
CA VAL A 57 -9.81 1.69 1.22
C VAL A 57 -10.25 2.17 -0.16
N ILE A 58 -9.31 2.16 -1.07
CA ILE A 58 -9.56 2.43 -2.49
C ILE A 58 -9.46 1.09 -3.21
N TYR A 59 -10.55 0.68 -3.84
CA TYR A 59 -10.61 -0.56 -4.59
C TYR A 59 -10.64 -0.25 -6.09
N THR A 60 -9.64 -0.72 -6.82
CA THR A 60 -9.50 -0.40 -8.24
C THR A 60 -10.33 -1.28 -9.17
N GLY A 61 -10.96 -2.33 -8.63
CA GLY A 61 -11.68 -3.30 -9.46
C GLY A 61 -10.78 -4.36 -10.07
N LEU A 62 -11.33 -5.11 -11.00
CA LEU A 62 -10.66 -6.21 -11.68
C LEU A 62 -9.87 -5.73 -12.90
N HIS A 63 -8.91 -6.52 -13.32
CA HIS A 63 -8.17 -6.35 -14.59
C HIS A 63 -7.37 -5.06 -14.71
N ARG A 64 -6.94 -4.50 -13.58
CA ARG A 64 -6.06 -3.33 -13.60
C ARG A 64 -4.65 -3.72 -14.02
N THR A 65 -4.00 -2.83 -14.77
CA THR A 65 -2.61 -3.01 -15.16
C THR A 65 -1.68 -2.50 -14.05
N PRO A 66 -0.41 -2.95 -14.01
CA PRO A 66 0.56 -2.40 -13.06
C PRO A 66 0.69 -0.87 -13.17
N GLU A 67 0.66 -0.33 -14.37
CA GLU A 67 0.74 1.12 -14.63
C GLU A 67 -0.41 1.87 -13.99
N GLU A 68 -1.63 1.36 -14.13
CA GLU A 68 -2.81 1.96 -13.53
C GLU A 68 -2.77 1.90 -12.00
N VAL A 69 -2.31 0.78 -11.46
CA VAL A 69 -2.18 0.62 -10.00
C VAL A 69 -1.22 1.64 -9.42
N VAL A 70 -0.04 1.77 -10.01
CA VAL A 70 0.97 2.71 -9.55
C VAL A 70 0.50 4.15 -9.70
N ALA A 71 -0.11 4.48 -10.84
CA ALA A 71 -0.65 5.82 -11.07
C ALA A 71 -1.71 6.18 -10.03
N THR A 72 -2.61 5.26 -9.74
CA THR A 72 -3.65 5.46 -8.72
C THR A 72 -3.04 5.63 -7.33
N ALA A 73 -2.07 4.80 -6.98
CA ALA A 73 -1.41 4.87 -5.68
C ALA A 73 -0.76 6.23 -5.46
N ILE A 74 -0.09 6.75 -6.46
CA ILE A 74 0.57 8.06 -6.40
C ILE A 74 -0.46 9.18 -6.34
N GLN A 75 -1.47 9.13 -7.20
CA GLN A 75 -2.51 10.15 -7.25
C GLN A 75 -3.28 10.24 -5.94
N GLU A 76 -3.62 9.11 -5.35
CA GLU A 76 -4.38 9.03 -4.10
C GLU A 76 -3.50 9.12 -2.85
N ASP A 77 -2.19 9.13 -3.03
CA ASP A 77 -1.19 9.22 -1.95
C ASP A 77 -1.48 8.20 -0.83
N VAL A 78 -1.60 6.94 -1.23
CA VAL A 78 -1.92 5.87 -0.29
C VAL A 78 -0.69 5.47 0.55
N ASP A 79 -0.94 4.98 1.75
CA ASP A 79 0.12 4.43 2.60
C ASP A 79 0.53 3.03 2.14
N VAL A 80 -0.44 2.23 1.73
CA VAL A 80 -0.23 0.81 1.42
C VAL A 80 -0.85 0.48 0.06
N ILE A 81 -0.09 -0.25 -0.73
CA ILE A 81 -0.56 -0.85 -1.98
C ILE A 81 -0.68 -2.35 -1.72
N GLY A 82 -1.91 -2.85 -1.69
CA GLY A 82 -2.18 -4.27 -1.54
C GLY A 82 -2.57 -4.87 -2.88
N ILE A 83 -1.82 -5.87 -3.31
CA ILE A 83 -2.05 -6.55 -4.58
C ILE A 83 -2.48 -7.98 -4.30
N SER A 84 -3.63 -8.36 -4.83
CA SER A 84 -4.12 -9.73 -4.74
C SER A 84 -3.94 -10.45 -6.06
N LEU A 85 -3.32 -11.62 -6.00
CA LEU A 85 -3.05 -12.46 -7.16
C LEU A 85 -3.41 -13.89 -6.84
N LEU A 86 -4.25 -14.49 -7.67
CA LEU A 86 -4.57 -15.92 -7.57
C LEU A 86 -3.91 -16.74 -8.67
N SER A 87 -3.47 -16.10 -9.73
CA SER A 87 -2.72 -16.75 -10.81
C SER A 87 -1.23 -16.74 -10.49
N GLY A 88 -0.45 -17.59 -11.17
CA GLY A 88 1.01 -17.65 -10.98
C GLY A 88 1.78 -16.45 -11.50
N ALA A 89 1.12 -15.33 -11.77
CA ALA A 89 1.72 -14.15 -12.38
C ALA A 89 2.47 -13.23 -11.40
N HIS A 90 2.50 -13.57 -10.12
CA HIS A 90 3.11 -12.72 -9.09
C HIS A 90 4.60 -12.44 -9.34
N MET A 91 5.35 -13.39 -9.87
CA MET A 91 6.77 -13.21 -10.17
C MET A 91 7.03 -12.31 -11.38
N THR A 92 6.00 -12.00 -12.15
CA THR A 92 6.08 -11.06 -13.27
C THR A 92 5.53 -9.69 -12.87
N LEU A 93 4.40 -9.67 -12.18
CA LEU A 93 3.66 -8.44 -11.89
C LEU A 93 4.30 -7.61 -10.78
N PHE A 94 4.76 -8.24 -9.70
CA PHE A 94 5.40 -7.49 -8.61
C PHE A 94 6.68 -6.80 -9.04
N PRO A 95 7.59 -7.43 -9.80
CA PRO A 95 8.76 -6.72 -10.31
C PRO A 95 8.38 -5.53 -11.19
N GLN A 96 7.33 -5.63 -12.00
CA GLN A 96 6.86 -4.51 -12.82
C GLN A 96 6.37 -3.35 -11.95
N ILE A 97 5.62 -3.65 -10.90
CA ILE A 97 5.12 -2.63 -9.97
C ILE A 97 6.29 -1.93 -9.27
N ILE A 98 7.25 -2.69 -8.79
CA ILE A 98 8.44 -2.15 -8.12
C ILE A 98 9.22 -1.24 -9.07
N GLU A 99 9.43 -1.67 -10.31
CA GLU A 99 10.13 -0.87 -11.32
C GLU A 99 9.40 0.44 -11.61
N LEU A 100 8.08 0.38 -11.72
CA LEU A 100 7.27 1.57 -11.96
C LEU A 100 7.33 2.54 -10.78
N LEU A 101 7.31 2.02 -9.55
CA LEU A 101 7.47 2.87 -8.36
C LEU A 101 8.83 3.56 -8.36
N LYS A 102 9.89 2.84 -8.73
CA LYS A 102 11.23 3.43 -8.84
C LYS A 102 11.30 4.52 -9.89
N ARG A 103 10.68 4.31 -11.06
CA ARG A 103 10.63 5.31 -12.13
C ARG A 103 9.97 6.60 -11.70
N HIS A 104 8.98 6.51 -10.82
CA HIS A 104 8.28 7.67 -10.28
C HIS A 104 8.89 8.19 -8.98
N ASP A 105 10.02 7.62 -8.56
CA ASP A 105 10.70 7.96 -7.31
C ASP A 105 9.74 7.82 -6.10
N ALA A 106 8.92 6.79 -6.13
CA ALA A 106 7.84 6.57 -5.16
C ALA A 106 8.02 5.30 -4.32
N GLN A 107 9.10 4.53 -4.50
CA GLN A 107 9.26 3.26 -3.79
C GLN A 107 9.33 3.40 -2.28
N ASP A 108 9.77 4.56 -1.78
CA ASP A 108 9.87 4.80 -0.34
C ASP A 108 8.62 5.46 0.25
N ARG A 109 7.64 5.77 -0.58
CA ARG A 109 6.40 6.42 -0.15
C ARG A 109 5.28 5.45 0.19
N HIS A 110 5.33 4.25 -0.38
CA HIS A 110 4.26 3.27 -0.27
C HIS A 110 4.79 1.94 0.25
N VAL A 111 4.02 1.32 1.13
CA VAL A 111 4.25 -0.07 1.52
C VAL A 111 3.60 -0.95 0.47
N LEU A 112 4.33 -1.92 -0.04
CA LEU A 112 3.82 -2.88 -1.02
C LEU A 112 3.59 -4.22 -0.35
N VAL A 113 2.35 -4.68 -0.37
CA VAL A 113 1.93 -5.93 0.24
C VAL A 113 1.29 -6.83 -0.81
N GLY A 114 1.66 -8.08 -0.83
CA GLY A 114 1.07 -9.07 -1.70
C GLY A 114 0.15 -10.00 -0.93
N GLY A 115 -0.89 -10.48 -1.59
CA GLY A 115 -1.82 -11.45 -1.04
C GLY A 115 -2.24 -12.47 -2.07
N GLY A 116 -2.86 -13.55 -1.60
CA GLY A 116 -3.35 -14.62 -2.44
C GLY A 116 -2.55 -15.91 -2.27
N VAL A 117 -2.52 -16.72 -3.31
CA VAL A 117 -1.81 -18.02 -3.28
C VAL A 117 -0.41 -17.83 -3.83
N ILE A 118 0.55 -17.61 -2.94
CA ILE A 118 1.96 -17.40 -3.31
C ILE A 118 2.81 -18.40 -2.55
N PRO A 119 3.57 -19.26 -3.26
CA PRO A 119 4.47 -20.21 -2.59
C PRO A 119 5.52 -19.51 -1.73
N GLU A 120 5.94 -20.14 -0.64
CA GLU A 120 6.91 -19.57 0.29
C GLU A 120 8.21 -19.14 -0.39
N GLU A 121 8.70 -19.94 -1.32
CA GLU A 121 9.92 -19.64 -2.07
C GLU A 121 9.79 -18.32 -2.85
N ASP A 122 8.64 -18.14 -3.49
CA ASP A 122 8.34 -16.95 -4.26
C ASP A 122 8.14 -15.75 -3.32
N ALA A 123 7.47 -15.96 -2.19
CA ALA A 123 7.28 -14.91 -1.19
C ALA A 123 8.62 -14.38 -0.69
N ALA A 124 9.57 -15.27 -0.41
CA ALA A 124 10.91 -14.88 0.03
C ALA A 124 11.65 -14.08 -1.06
N ALA A 125 11.54 -14.53 -2.31
CA ALA A 125 12.16 -13.83 -3.44
C ALA A 125 11.55 -12.43 -3.65
N LEU A 126 10.24 -12.32 -3.55
CA LEU A 126 9.53 -11.05 -3.69
C LEU A 126 9.91 -10.06 -2.59
N LYS A 127 10.05 -10.53 -1.36
CA LYS A 127 10.50 -9.68 -0.25
C LYS A 127 11.89 -9.13 -0.49
N LYS A 128 12.80 -9.94 -1.04
CA LYS A 128 14.14 -9.48 -1.42
C LYS A 128 14.11 -8.41 -2.50
N MET A 129 13.12 -8.47 -3.38
CA MET A 129 12.96 -7.49 -4.47
C MET A 129 12.41 -6.15 -4.00
N GLY A 130 11.73 -6.12 -2.84
CA GLY A 130 11.16 -4.89 -2.33
C GLY A 130 9.70 -4.97 -1.91
N VAL A 131 9.06 -6.14 -2.01
CA VAL A 131 7.73 -6.35 -1.44
C VAL A 131 7.87 -6.43 0.08
N HIS A 132 7.14 -5.59 0.80
CA HIS A 132 7.31 -5.48 2.25
C HIS A 132 6.77 -6.69 2.99
N GLU A 133 5.64 -7.24 2.53
CA GLU A 133 5.04 -8.40 3.18
C GLU A 133 4.19 -9.18 2.20
N ILE A 134 4.12 -10.48 2.42
CA ILE A 134 3.20 -11.38 1.71
C ILE A 134 2.28 -11.97 2.75
N LEU A 135 0.99 -11.70 2.60
CA LEU A 135 -0.06 -12.22 3.48
C LEU A 135 -0.85 -13.26 2.71
N GLY A 136 -0.63 -14.51 3.06
CA GLY A 136 -1.24 -15.63 2.35
C GLY A 136 -2.76 -15.69 2.51
N GLN A 137 -3.37 -16.52 1.69
CA GLN A 137 -4.81 -16.73 1.66
C GLN A 137 -5.37 -17.17 3.01
N ASP A 138 -4.57 -17.87 3.81
CA ASP A 138 -4.98 -18.39 5.12
C ASP A 138 -4.79 -17.40 6.26
N THR A 139 -4.30 -16.20 5.97
CA THR A 139 -4.11 -15.18 7.00
C THR A 139 -5.46 -14.70 7.52
N PRO A 140 -5.72 -14.81 8.83
CA PRO A 140 -6.98 -14.31 9.39
C PRO A 140 -7.13 -12.81 9.14
N PRO A 141 -8.35 -12.32 8.89
CA PRO A 141 -8.58 -10.89 8.62
C PRO A 141 -8.04 -9.97 9.71
N ALA A 142 -8.18 -10.35 10.99
CA ALA A 142 -7.66 -9.55 12.10
C ALA A 142 -6.13 -9.43 12.06
N THR A 143 -5.44 -10.52 11.73
CA THR A 143 -3.98 -10.54 11.59
C THR A 143 -3.54 -9.68 10.41
N LEU A 144 -4.25 -9.78 9.30
CA LEU A 144 -3.97 -8.99 8.10
C LEU A 144 -4.10 -7.49 8.41
N VAL A 145 -5.18 -7.09 9.06
CA VAL A 145 -5.43 -5.70 9.45
C VAL A 145 -4.29 -5.18 10.34
N GLU A 146 -3.92 -5.96 11.35
CA GLU A 146 -2.87 -5.60 12.30
C GLU A 146 -1.53 -5.41 11.58
N ARG A 147 -1.19 -6.32 10.69
CA ARG A 147 0.07 -6.27 9.96
C ARG A 147 0.13 -5.08 9.01
N VAL A 148 -0.96 -4.81 8.30
CA VAL A 148 -1.06 -3.64 7.42
C VAL A 148 -0.88 -2.36 8.23
N ARG A 149 -1.53 -2.28 9.40
CA ARG A 149 -1.40 -1.12 10.28
C ARG A 149 0.02 -0.90 10.73
N GLU A 150 0.69 -1.96 11.19
CA GLU A 150 2.10 -1.88 11.62
C GLU A 150 3.00 -1.35 10.51
N LEU A 151 2.86 -1.90 9.31
CA LEU A 151 3.68 -1.52 8.17
C LEU A 151 3.43 -0.06 7.75
N ALA A 152 2.17 0.35 7.74
CA ALA A 152 1.80 1.72 7.37
C ALA A 152 2.36 2.74 8.37
N ILE A 153 2.22 2.46 9.66
CA ILE A 153 2.73 3.34 10.70
C ILE A 153 4.25 3.44 10.63
N ALA A 154 4.94 2.31 10.46
CA ALA A 154 6.39 2.30 10.32
C ALA A 154 6.85 3.13 9.12
N GLN A 155 6.12 3.06 8.01
CA GLN A 155 6.43 3.83 6.81
C GLN A 155 6.24 5.33 7.04
N ARG A 156 5.18 5.73 7.72
CA ARG A 156 4.93 7.14 8.04
C ARG A 156 6.03 7.73 8.91
N ILE A 157 6.52 6.97 9.85
CA ILE A 157 7.59 7.42 10.75
C ILE A 157 8.89 7.61 9.97
N ARG A 158 9.20 6.74 9.01
CA ARG A 158 10.41 6.84 8.19
C ARG A 158 10.35 7.93 7.14
N ALA A 159 9.16 8.24 6.67
CA ALA A 159 8.96 9.29 5.69
C ALA A 159 8.94 10.67 6.39
#